data_1fcaef6d395ec9db52a8f3a210c3c106
#
_entry.id   1fcaef6d395ec9db52a8f3a210c3c106
#
_cell.length_a   1.000
_cell.length_b   1.000
_cell.length_c   1.000
_cell.angle_alpha   90.00
_cell.angle_beta   90.00
_cell.angle_gamma   90.00
#
_symmetry.space_group_name_H-M   'P 1'
#
loop_
_entity.id
_entity.type
_entity.pdbx_description
1 polymer ?
#
loop_
_entity_poly.entity_id
_entity_poly.type
_entity_poly.pdbx_seq_one_letter_code
_entity_poly.pdbx_strand_id
1 'polypeptide(L)'
;MEADQVADLLGLAPLPAEGGRWAQTVRDGQSTAIYYLLAQGDFSAIHRLQSPELYHHYGGDPALLLLLHPDGQVTEPVLGPDLEGGQRPQVLVPADVWQGSSTLGRWSLLGTTMTPPYTDEMFELGRRDDLLDRWPTAAARIADLTRA
;
A
#
# COMPACT_ATOMS: atom_id res chain seq x y z
N MET A 1 -1.06 -21.79 -2.17
CA MET A 1 -1.35 -21.35 -0.79
C MET A 1 -2.42 -20.29 -0.84
N GLU A 2 -3.33 -20.32 0.10
CA GLU A 2 -4.39 -19.31 0.20
C GLU A 2 -3.98 -18.18 1.13
N ALA A 3 -4.65 -17.01 0.98
CA ALA A 3 -4.32 -15.83 1.79
C ALA A 3 -4.39 -16.08 3.30
N ASP A 4 -5.42 -16.81 3.76
CA ASP A 4 -5.57 -17.11 5.18
C ASP A 4 -4.42 -17.96 5.72
N GLN A 5 -3.87 -18.87 4.91
CA GLN A 5 -2.71 -19.66 5.30
C GLN A 5 -1.46 -18.78 5.45
N VAL A 6 -1.27 -17.83 4.55
CA VAL A 6 -0.16 -16.86 4.66
C VAL A 6 -0.30 -16.04 5.93
N ALA A 7 -1.50 -15.54 6.21
CA ALA A 7 -1.76 -14.76 7.41
C ALA A 7 -1.49 -15.56 8.68
N ASP A 8 -1.94 -16.83 8.72
CA ASP A 8 -1.71 -17.69 9.89
C ASP A 8 -0.24 -17.97 10.12
N LEU A 9 0.50 -18.29 9.05
CA LEU A 9 1.93 -18.60 9.13
C LEU A 9 2.77 -17.41 9.58
N LEU A 10 2.40 -16.21 9.17
CA LEU A 10 3.15 -14.99 9.49
C LEU A 10 2.57 -14.20 10.67
N GLY A 11 1.47 -14.67 11.26
CA GLY A 11 0.86 -14.00 12.41
C GLY A 11 0.24 -12.65 12.05
N LEU A 12 -0.37 -12.53 10.85
CA LEU A 12 -0.94 -11.28 10.40
C LEU A 12 -2.35 -11.08 10.95
N ALA A 13 -2.66 -9.84 11.30
CA ALA A 13 -3.96 -9.44 11.82
C ALA A 13 -4.53 -8.29 10.98
N PRO A 14 -5.87 -8.09 10.99
CA PRO A 14 -6.46 -6.97 10.27
C PRO A 14 -5.84 -5.63 10.68
N LEU A 15 -5.63 -4.76 9.69
CA LEU A 15 -5.13 -3.40 9.91
C LEU A 15 -6.32 -2.44 9.91
N PRO A 16 -6.67 -1.85 11.06
CA PRO A 16 -7.81 -0.93 11.12
C PRO A 16 -7.63 0.28 10.23
N ALA A 17 -8.73 0.83 9.74
CA ALA A 17 -8.83 2.01 8.88
C ALA A 17 -8.22 1.79 7.50
N GLU A 18 -6.95 1.45 7.40
CA GLU A 18 -6.27 1.26 6.13
C GLU A 18 -6.78 0.03 5.39
N GLY A 19 -6.93 -1.11 6.06
CA GLY A 19 -7.32 -2.38 5.44
C GLY A 19 -6.15 -3.31 5.21
N GLY A 20 -6.46 -4.53 4.73
CA GLY A 20 -5.45 -5.58 4.61
C GLY A 20 -5.10 -6.20 5.96
N ARG A 21 -4.06 -7.04 5.97
CA ARG A 21 -3.56 -7.70 7.18
C ARG A 21 -2.06 -7.48 7.29
N TRP A 22 -1.56 -7.34 8.52
CA TRP A 22 -0.19 -6.91 8.74
C TRP A 22 0.42 -7.51 10.00
N ALA A 23 1.74 -7.45 10.07
CA ALA A 23 2.50 -7.65 11.30
C ALA A 23 3.76 -6.80 11.23
N GLN A 24 4.10 -6.16 12.33
CA GLN A 24 5.36 -5.42 12.43
C GLN A 24 6.49 -6.40 12.71
N THR A 25 7.55 -6.34 11.91
CA THR A 25 8.71 -7.23 12.03
C THR A 25 9.90 -6.54 12.67
N VAL A 26 10.05 -5.24 12.44
CA VAL A 26 11.14 -4.45 13.01
C VAL A 26 10.59 -3.12 13.53
N ARG A 27 11.01 -2.77 14.74
CA ARG A 27 10.84 -1.41 15.28
C ARG A 27 12.01 -1.09 16.18
N ASP A 28 12.81 -0.11 15.74
CA ASP A 28 13.85 0.46 16.58
C ASP A 28 13.86 1.99 16.40
N GLY A 29 14.85 2.68 16.96
CA GLY A 29 14.92 4.14 16.89
C GLY A 29 15.22 4.69 15.50
N GLN A 30 15.50 3.84 14.52
CA GLN A 30 15.93 4.25 13.18
C GLN A 30 14.97 3.82 12.08
N SER A 31 14.24 2.70 12.25
CA SER A 31 13.40 2.16 11.19
C SER A 31 12.23 1.33 11.71
N THR A 32 11.24 1.12 10.85
CA THR A 32 10.18 0.14 11.01
C THR A 32 10.05 -0.69 9.74
N ALA A 33 9.66 -1.95 9.91
CA ALA A 33 9.33 -2.83 8.80
C ALA A 33 8.10 -3.65 9.15
N ILE A 34 7.28 -3.94 8.13
CA ILE A 34 6.08 -4.75 8.28
C ILE A 34 5.97 -5.77 7.16
N TYR A 35 5.26 -6.87 7.43
CA TYR A 35 4.58 -7.64 6.39
C TYR A 35 3.20 -7.05 6.15
N TYR A 36 2.75 -7.05 4.91
CA TYR A 36 1.44 -6.53 4.53
C TYR A 36 0.80 -7.42 3.46
N LEU A 37 -0.37 -7.96 3.76
CA LEU A 37 -1.07 -8.90 2.90
C LEU A 37 -2.38 -8.29 2.39
N LEU A 38 -2.53 -8.29 1.07
CA LEU A 38 -3.77 -7.89 0.41
C LEU A 38 -4.36 -9.11 -0.29
N ALA A 39 -5.54 -9.53 0.13
CA ALA A 39 -6.30 -10.58 -0.54
C ALA A 39 -7.30 -9.97 -1.52
N GLN A 40 -7.83 -10.81 -2.40
CA GLN A 40 -8.89 -10.39 -3.33
C GLN A 40 -10.08 -9.83 -2.54
N GLY A 41 -10.52 -8.64 -2.91
CA GLY A 41 -11.58 -7.93 -2.20
C GLY A 41 -11.08 -6.97 -1.12
N ASP A 42 -9.85 -7.12 -0.67
CA ASP A 42 -9.20 -6.16 0.23
C ASP A 42 -8.60 -4.99 -0.55
N PHE A 43 -8.35 -3.91 0.15
CA PHE A 43 -7.52 -2.82 -0.40
C PHE A 43 -6.86 -2.04 0.73
N SER A 44 -5.72 -1.45 0.41
CA SER A 44 -5.12 -0.42 1.25
C SER A 44 -5.79 0.89 0.92
N ALA A 45 -6.57 1.42 1.86
CA ALA A 45 -7.29 2.68 1.66
C ALA A 45 -6.31 3.83 1.43
N ILE A 46 -6.68 4.75 0.54
CA ILE A 46 -5.80 5.86 0.19
C ILE A 46 -5.46 6.68 1.44
N HIS A 47 -4.17 6.82 1.68
CA HIS A 47 -3.60 7.54 2.82
C HIS A 47 -2.29 8.19 2.40
N ARG A 48 -1.78 9.07 3.24
CA ARG A 48 -0.42 9.62 3.05
C ARG A 48 0.34 9.60 4.35
N LEU A 49 1.66 9.56 4.21
CA LEU A 49 2.60 9.56 5.32
C LEU A 49 3.54 10.75 5.19
N GLN A 50 4.02 11.27 6.32
CA GLN A 50 4.94 12.42 6.34
C GLN A 50 6.39 12.03 6.03
N SER A 51 6.67 10.73 5.95
CA SER A 51 7.99 10.18 5.60
C SER A 51 7.87 9.21 4.44
N PRO A 52 8.95 8.97 3.66
CA PRO A 52 8.91 8.01 2.58
C PRO A 52 8.65 6.59 3.07
N GLU A 53 7.98 5.79 2.24
CA GLU A 53 7.75 4.38 2.51
C GLU A 53 8.23 3.56 1.33
N LEU A 54 9.08 2.56 1.58
CA LEU A 54 9.57 1.66 0.54
C LEU A 54 8.77 0.36 0.59
N TYR A 55 8.05 0.08 -0.51
CA TYR A 55 7.33 -1.17 -0.69
C TYR A 55 8.21 -2.25 -1.30
N HIS A 56 7.98 -3.50 -0.89
CA HIS A 56 8.64 -4.70 -1.41
C HIS A 56 7.59 -5.73 -1.80
N HIS A 57 7.78 -6.40 -2.92
CA HIS A 57 6.97 -7.57 -3.29
C HIS A 57 7.67 -8.83 -2.82
N TYR A 58 7.03 -9.62 -1.95
CA TYR A 58 7.61 -10.83 -1.41
C TYR A 58 7.06 -12.11 -2.03
N GLY A 59 5.79 -12.11 -2.40
CA GLY A 59 5.19 -13.32 -2.96
C GLY A 59 3.74 -13.11 -3.41
N GLY A 60 3.17 -14.17 -3.97
CA GLY A 60 1.83 -14.13 -4.50
C GLY A 60 1.72 -13.32 -5.79
N ASP A 61 0.53 -12.82 -6.07
CA ASP A 61 0.25 -12.07 -7.29
C ASP A 61 0.81 -10.65 -7.20
N PRO A 62 0.99 -9.97 -8.35
CA PRO A 62 1.38 -8.56 -8.34
C PRO A 62 0.32 -7.68 -7.66
N ALA A 63 0.76 -6.56 -7.14
CA ALA A 63 -0.12 -5.56 -6.55
C ALA A 63 -0.02 -4.25 -7.32
N LEU A 64 -1.17 -3.61 -7.55
CA LEU A 64 -1.25 -2.32 -8.22
C LEU A 64 -1.31 -1.22 -7.17
N LEU A 65 -0.35 -0.29 -7.22
CA LEU A 65 -0.34 0.91 -6.39
C LEU A 65 -0.97 2.06 -7.17
N LEU A 66 -1.70 2.90 -6.47
CA LEU A 66 -2.14 4.20 -6.97
C LEU A 66 -1.38 5.27 -6.19
N LEU A 67 -0.66 6.14 -6.91
CA LEU A 67 0.05 7.27 -6.31
C LEU A 67 -0.51 8.57 -6.87
N LEU A 68 -0.99 9.43 -5.98
CA LEU A 68 -1.53 10.74 -6.32
C LEU A 68 -0.52 11.81 -5.86
N HIS A 69 0.11 12.45 -6.83
CA HIS A 69 1.23 13.37 -6.56
C HIS A 69 0.74 14.80 -6.35
N PRO A 70 1.45 15.59 -5.53
CA PRO A 70 1.05 16.98 -5.24
C PRO A 70 0.97 17.88 -6.48
N ASP A 71 1.72 17.56 -7.53
CA ASP A 71 1.70 18.31 -8.80
C ASP A 71 0.52 17.96 -9.72
N GLY A 72 -0.36 17.06 -9.28
CA GLY A 72 -1.52 16.62 -10.04
C GLY A 72 -1.30 15.36 -10.87
N GLN A 73 -0.07 14.85 -10.94
CA GLN A 73 0.22 13.61 -11.65
C GLN A 73 -0.36 12.40 -10.92
N VAL A 74 -0.75 11.39 -11.71
CA VAL A 74 -1.21 10.09 -11.21
C VAL A 74 -0.30 9.03 -11.81
N THR A 75 0.27 8.18 -10.96
CA THR A 75 1.04 7.02 -11.42
C THR A 75 0.50 5.75 -10.78
N GLU A 76 0.64 4.63 -11.48
CA GLU A 76 0.14 3.34 -11.05
C GLU A 76 1.23 2.27 -11.20
N PRO A 77 2.29 2.31 -10.37
CA PRO A 77 3.32 1.28 -10.44
C PRO A 77 2.78 -0.08 -9.99
N VAL A 78 3.29 -1.14 -10.60
CA VAL A 78 2.95 -2.51 -10.26
C VAL A 78 4.11 -3.14 -9.51
N LEU A 79 3.84 -3.59 -8.29
CA LEU A 79 4.76 -4.38 -7.48
C LEU A 79 4.68 -5.83 -7.91
N GLY A 80 5.78 -6.40 -8.35
CA GLY A 80 5.80 -7.80 -8.78
C GLY A 80 7.12 -8.21 -9.40
N PRO A 81 7.25 -9.50 -9.79
CA PRO A 81 8.51 -10.05 -10.27
C PRO A 81 8.72 -9.95 -11.79
N ASP A 82 7.69 -9.60 -12.56
CA ASP A 82 7.77 -9.58 -14.02
C ASP A 82 8.44 -8.27 -14.50
N LEU A 83 9.77 -8.26 -14.48
CA LEU A 83 10.55 -7.08 -14.85
C LEU A 83 10.37 -6.69 -16.32
N GLU A 84 10.28 -7.67 -17.21
CA GLU A 84 10.08 -7.41 -18.65
C GLU A 84 8.70 -6.80 -18.91
N GLY A 85 7.70 -7.21 -18.12
CA GLY A 85 6.34 -6.66 -18.19
C GLY A 85 6.18 -5.32 -17.48
N GLY A 86 7.25 -4.74 -16.96
CA GLY A 86 7.21 -3.43 -16.31
C GLY A 86 6.96 -3.44 -14.81
N GLN A 87 6.83 -4.62 -14.20
CA GLN A 87 6.68 -4.73 -12.75
C GLN A 87 8.01 -4.47 -12.04
N ARG A 88 7.93 -4.06 -10.79
CA ARG A 88 9.12 -3.81 -9.97
C ARG A 88 8.97 -4.46 -8.60
N PRO A 89 10.03 -5.12 -8.10
CA PRO A 89 10.00 -5.72 -6.75
C PRO A 89 10.02 -4.68 -5.64
N GLN A 90 10.48 -3.47 -5.90
CA GLN A 90 10.46 -2.36 -4.95
C GLN A 90 9.87 -1.11 -5.59
N VAL A 91 9.07 -0.38 -4.81
CA VAL A 91 8.53 0.93 -5.21
C VAL A 91 8.64 1.87 -4.01
N LEU A 92 9.28 3.00 -4.21
CA LEU A 92 9.35 4.05 -3.19
C LEU A 92 8.15 4.99 -3.33
N VAL A 93 7.42 5.18 -2.24
CA VAL A 93 6.39 6.20 -2.14
C VAL A 93 7.01 7.40 -1.42
N PRO A 94 7.19 8.54 -2.11
CA PRO A 94 7.72 9.74 -1.45
C PRO A 94 6.83 10.24 -0.32
N ALA A 95 7.41 11.01 0.60
CA ALA A 95 6.64 11.67 1.64
C ALA A 95 5.52 12.51 1.04
N ASP A 96 4.38 12.54 1.72
CA ASP A 96 3.20 13.35 1.38
C ASP A 96 2.51 13.00 0.05
N VAL A 97 2.88 11.90 -0.59
CA VAL A 97 2.16 11.36 -1.75
C VAL A 97 1.03 10.47 -1.25
N TRP A 98 -0.19 10.71 -1.73
CA TRP A 98 -1.33 9.86 -1.43
C TRP A 98 -1.16 8.51 -2.10
N GLN A 99 -1.37 7.43 -1.37
CA GLN A 99 -1.14 6.08 -1.84
C GLN A 99 -2.28 5.14 -1.43
N GLY A 100 -2.60 4.23 -2.33
CA GLY A 100 -3.50 3.13 -2.07
C GLY A 100 -3.12 1.94 -2.94
N SER A 101 -3.63 0.76 -2.65
CA SER A 101 -3.24 -0.43 -3.40
C SER A 101 -4.25 -1.57 -3.29
N SER A 102 -4.18 -2.48 -4.25
CA SER A 102 -4.95 -3.72 -4.25
C SER A 102 -4.19 -4.81 -5.00
N THR A 103 -4.49 -6.06 -4.69
CA THR A 103 -3.91 -7.19 -5.44
C THR A 103 -4.50 -7.28 -6.85
N LEU A 104 -3.67 -7.68 -7.80
CA LEU A 104 -4.12 -7.97 -9.17
C LEU A 104 -4.57 -9.42 -9.36
N GLY A 105 -4.54 -10.23 -8.31
CA GLY A 105 -4.92 -11.63 -8.36
C GLY A 105 -5.62 -12.08 -7.08
N ARG A 106 -5.21 -13.24 -6.57
CA ARG A 106 -5.85 -13.82 -5.38
C ARG A 106 -5.33 -13.20 -4.09
N TRP A 107 -4.03 -13.00 -4.00
CA TRP A 107 -3.40 -12.30 -2.88
C TRP A 107 -1.99 -11.84 -3.25
N SER A 108 -1.54 -10.80 -2.60
CA SER A 108 -0.17 -10.26 -2.71
C SER A 108 0.41 -10.14 -1.32
N LEU A 109 1.58 -10.71 -1.10
CA LEU A 109 2.35 -10.50 0.12
C LEU A 109 3.39 -9.44 -0.15
N LEU A 110 3.25 -8.33 0.55
CA LEU A 110 4.13 -7.19 0.45
C LEU A 110 4.86 -6.99 1.78
N GLY A 111 5.84 -6.13 1.76
CA GLY A 111 6.42 -5.54 2.96
C GLY A 111 6.62 -4.07 2.74
N THR A 112 6.75 -3.33 3.83
CA THR A 112 7.17 -1.94 3.76
C THR A 112 8.24 -1.66 4.80
N THR A 113 9.16 -0.77 4.45
CA THR A 113 10.17 -0.28 5.37
C THR A 113 10.15 1.24 5.38
N MET A 114 10.32 1.82 6.57
CA MET A 114 10.37 3.26 6.75
C MET A 114 11.59 3.66 7.58
N THR A 115 12.27 4.67 7.09
CA THR A 115 13.36 5.37 7.77
C THR A 115 13.20 6.86 7.46
N PRO A 116 12.83 7.71 8.44
CA PRO A 116 12.59 7.44 9.87
C PRO A 116 11.41 6.50 10.14
N PRO A 117 11.32 5.95 11.37
CA PRO A 117 10.29 4.96 11.70
C PRO A 117 8.87 5.50 11.57
N TYR A 118 7.94 4.59 11.28
CA TYR A 118 6.51 4.91 11.29
C TYR A 118 6.06 5.35 12.68
N THR A 119 5.25 6.41 12.73
CA THR A 119 4.48 6.80 13.91
C THR A 119 3.03 7.07 13.50
N ASP A 120 2.09 6.85 14.41
CA ASP A 120 0.66 7.06 14.11
C ASP A 120 0.36 8.50 13.71
N GLU A 121 1.09 9.47 14.25
CA GLU A 121 0.90 10.88 13.99
C GLU A 121 1.19 11.28 12.55
N MET A 122 2.02 10.51 11.84
CA MET A 122 2.33 10.82 10.44
C MET A 122 1.29 10.30 9.44
N PHE A 123 0.33 9.48 9.88
CA PHE A 123 -0.69 8.87 9.03
C PHE A 123 -1.89 9.78 8.86
N GLU A 124 -2.32 9.98 7.62
CA GLU A 124 -3.54 10.71 7.30
C GLU A 124 -4.36 9.90 6.29
N LEU A 125 -5.59 9.54 6.67
CA LEU A 125 -6.51 8.82 5.77
C LEU A 125 -7.13 9.83 4.79
N GLY A 126 -7.17 9.46 3.50
CA GLY A 126 -7.74 10.29 2.46
C GLY A 126 -9.26 10.33 2.49
N ARG A 127 -9.84 11.48 2.18
CA ARG A 127 -11.29 11.66 2.02
C ARG A 127 -11.63 11.61 0.54
N ARG A 128 -12.59 10.76 0.18
CA ARG A 128 -12.96 10.51 -1.22
C ARG A 128 -13.23 11.81 -1.99
N ASP A 129 -14.07 12.68 -1.44
CA ASP A 129 -14.48 13.89 -2.15
C ASP A 129 -13.30 14.83 -2.43
N ASP A 130 -12.41 15.00 -1.46
CA ASP A 130 -11.22 15.85 -1.60
C ASP A 130 -10.28 15.29 -2.67
N LEU A 131 -10.09 13.96 -2.69
CA LEU A 131 -9.23 13.30 -3.65
C LEU A 131 -9.81 13.35 -5.06
N LEU A 132 -11.13 13.16 -5.21
CA LEU A 132 -11.81 13.26 -6.50
C LEU A 132 -11.71 14.68 -7.09
N ASP A 133 -11.83 15.69 -6.25
CA ASP A 133 -11.71 17.09 -6.69
C ASP A 133 -10.32 17.37 -7.25
N ARG A 134 -9.29 16.84 -6.60
CA ARG A 134 -7.91 17.19 -6.94
C ARG A 134 -7.32 16.28 -8.03
N TRP A 135 -7.72 15.01 -8.09
CA TRP A 135 -7.24 14.04 -9.08
C TRP A 135 -8.40 13.41 -9.85
N PRO A 136 -9.18 14.19 -10.61
CA PRO A 136 -10.37 13.68 -11.28
C PRO A 136 -10.09 12.60 -12.33
N THR A 137 -8.88 12.56 -12.89
CA THR A 137 -8.50 11.53 -13.86
C THR A 137 -8.36 10.14 -13.23
N ALA A 138 -8.21 10.06 -11.91
CA ALA A 138 -8.12 8.80 -11.17
C ALA A 138 -9.43 8.43 -10.49
N ALA A 139 -10.56 8.99 -10.89
CA ALA A 139 -11.84 8.88 -10.17
C ALA A 139 -12.24 7.43 -9.89
N ALA A 140 -12.12 6.53 -10.87
CA ALA A 140 -12.51 5.13 -10.70
C ALA A 140 -11.67 4.43 -9.60
N ARG A 141 -10.35 4.61 -9.65
CA ARG A 141 -9.45 4.02 -8.65
C ARG A 141 -9.62 4.65 -7.28
N ILE A 142 -9.84 5.95 -7.23
CA ILE A 142 -10.12 6.63 -5.94
C ILE A 142 -11.38 6.04 -5.31
N ALA A 143 -12.44 5.82 -6.10
CA ALA A 143 -13.66 5.22 -5.59
C ALA A 143 -13.41 3.78 -5.07
N ASP A 144 -12.60 3.00 -5.79
CA ASP A 144 -12.26 1.62 -5.40
C ASP A 144 -11.44 1.56 -4.10
N LEU A 145 -10.61 2.57 -3.84
CA LEU A 145 -9.63 2.56 -2.75
C LEU A 145 -9.97 3.53 -1.61
N THR A 146 -11.21 3.96 -1.52
CA THR A 146 -11.70 4.77 -0.40
C THR A 146 -13.00 4.18 0.11
N ARG A 147 -13.26 4.38 1.40
CA ARG A 147 -14.54 4.04 2.01
C ARG A 147 -15.47 5.25 1.97
N ALA A 148 -16.74 4.97 1.73
CA ALA A 148 -17.74 6.04 1.65
C ALA A 148 -17.99 6.66 3.03
#